data_637fea56019e9c62ce1bd448de9ccf5c
#
_entry.id   637fea56019e9c62ce1bd448de9ccf5c
#
_cell.length_a   1.000
_cell.length_b   1.000
_cell.length_c   1.000
_cell.angle_alpha   90.00
_cell.angle_beta   90.00
_cell.angle_gamma   90.00
#
_symmetry.space_group_name_H-M   'P 1'
#
loop_
_entity.id
_entity.type
_entity.pdbx_description
1 polymer ?
#
loop_
_entity_poly.entity_id
_entity_poly.type
_entity_poly.pdbx_seq_one_letter_code
_entity_poly.pdbx_strand_id
1 'polypeptide(L)'
;MRMSIVAALVLIVGATSIASVSLARAAPDCPISVTMADWGENSTGYLTVVPGGSCQFPIKLPGTVSSSDISQKPGHGKLKKVNASTYQYTAKARYKGSDAFAITATGKGPKASGTSVITMQVTIK
;
A
#
# COMPACT_ATOMS: atom_id res chain seq x y z
N MET A 1 -38.85 36.96 -27.36
CA MET A 1 -38.55 36.53 -27.16
C MET A 1 -38.01 35.94 -26.67
N ARG A 2 -37.82 35.83 -26.62
CA ARG A 2 -37.28 35.19 -26.24
C ARG A 2 -36.60 34.60 -25.64
N MET A 3 -36.32 34.59 -25.56
CA MET A 3 -35.67 34.03 -25.02
C MET A 3 -35.11 33.35 -24.52
N SER A 4 -35.06 33.41 -24.64
CA SER A 4 -34.51 32.73 -24.19
C SER A 4 -33.85 32.21 -23.64
N ILE A 5 -33.64 32.27 -23.73
CA ILE A 5 -32.95 31.84 -23.21
C ILE A 5 -32.40 31.30 -22.47
N VAL A 6 -32.28 31.37 -22.57
CA VAL A 6 -31.72 30.90 -21.89
C VAL A 6 -31.22 30.25 -21.33
N ALA A 7 -31.19 30.23 -21.47
CA ALA A 7 -30.68 29.57 -20.95
C ALA A 7 -30.06 29.00 -20.54
N ALA A 8 -29.94 29.09 -20.67
CA ALA A 8 -29.34 28.53 -20.26
C ALA A 8 -28.73 28.06 -19.63
N LEU A 9 -28.54 28.11 -19.72
CA LEU A 9 -27.95 27.70 -19.12
C LEU A 9 -27.45 27.08 -18.50
N VAL A 10 -27.41 27.06 -18.56
CA VAL A 10 -26.94 26.56 -17.90
C VAL A 10 -26.39 25.95 -17.49
N LEU A 11 -26.25 25.90 -17.80
CA LEU A 11 -25.69 25.32 -17.36
C LEU A 11 -25.06 24.82 -16.83
N ILE A 12 -24.96 24.93 -17.01
CA ILE A 12 -24.36 24.65 -16.46
C ILE A 12 -23.94 24.08 -15.83
N VAL A 13 -23.92 24.10 -16.17
CA VAL A 13 -23.47 23.69 -15.47
C VAL A 13 -22.97 23.14 -14.98
N GLY A 14 -22.86 23.11 -15.28
CA GLY A 14 -22.39 22.64 -14.74
C GLY A 14 -21.87 22.09 -14.34
N ALA A 15 -21.71 22.14 -14.54
CA ALA A 15 -21.17 21.67 -14.05
C ALA A 15 -20.67 21.16 -13.43
N THR A 16 -20.56 21.18 -13.62
CA THR A 16 -20.08 20.78 -12.99
C THR A 16 -19.53 20.14 -12.42
N SER A 17 -19.38 20.03 -12.54
CA SER A 17 -18.87 19.42 -12.04
C SER A 17 -18.19 18.90 -11.60
N ILE A 18 -17.91 18.78 -11.70
CA ILE A 18 -17.23 18.36 -11.31
C ILE A 18 -16.71 17.87 -10.75
N ALA A 19 -16.60 17.77 -10.83
CA ALA A 19 -16.04 17.32 -10.38
C ALA A 19 -15.60 16.80 -9.86
N SER A 20 -15.36 16.46 -9.87
CA SER A 20 -14.87 15.94 -9.41
C SER A 20 -14.32 15.40 -9.00
N VAL A 21 -13.98 15.13 -8.84
CA VAL A 21 -13.34 14.84 -8.41
C VAL A 21 -12.82 14.00 -8.02
N SER A 22 -12.45 13.54 -8.20
CA SER A 22 -11.90 12.71 -7.92
C SER A 22 -11.33 12.38 -7.08
N LEU A 23 -11.32 12.05 -6.96
CA LEU A 23 -10.85 11.72 -6.12
C LEU A 23 -10.55 10.40 -5.80
N ALA A 24 -10.86 9.49 -6.45
CA ALA A 24 -10.38 8.17 -6.25
C ALA A 24 -8.92 8.19 -6.33
N ARG A 25 -8.31 7.52 -5.47
CA ARG A 25 -6.88 7.47 -5.57
C ARG A 25 -6.40 6.20 -4.94
N ALA A 26 -5.22 5.78 -5.34
CA ALA A 26 -4.55 4.65 -4.76
C ALA A 26 -4.32 4.90 -3.28
N ALA A 27 -4.15 3.84 -2.51
CA ALA A 27 -3.76 3.99 -1.12
C ALA A 27 -2.50 4.82 -1.06
N PRO A 28 -2.44 5.81 -0.17
CA PRO A 28 -1.27 6.67 -0.11
C PRO A 28 -0.05 5.89 0.34
N ASP A 29 1.09 6.31 -0.14
CA ASP A 29 2.35 5.81 0.37
C ASP A 29 2.46 6.24 1.82
N CYS A 30 3.01 5.37 2.64
CA CYS A 30 3.26 5.67 4.03
C CYS A 30 4.77 5.63 4.28
N PRO A 31 5.24 6.26 5.34
CA PRO A 31 6.65 6.16 5.70
C PRO A 31 7.03 4.71 5.92
N ILE A 32 8.00 4.24 5.17
CA ILE A 32 8.47 2.87 5.26
C ILE A 32 9.99 2.88 5.18
N SER A 33 10.59 2.06 6.02
CA SER A 33 12.03 1.90 6.07
C SER A 33 12.33 0.42 6.13
N VAL A 34 13.20 -0.06 5.27
CA VAL A 34 13.54 -1.48 5.20
C VAL A 34 15.06 -1.61 5.21
N THR A 35 15.55 -2.53 6.02
CA THR A 35 16.97 -2.87 6.02
C THR A 35 17.30 -3.53 4.69
N MET A 36 18.37 -3.07 4.05
CA MET A 36 18.81 -3.66 2.79
C MET A 36 19.33 -5.06 3.03
N ALA A 37 18.89 -5.98 2.18
CA ALA A 37 19.28 -7.37 2.27
C ALA A 37 19.35 -7.95 0.88
N ASP A 38 20.02 -9.08 0.75
CA ASP A 38 20.04 -9.82 -0.51
C ASP A 38 19.19 -11.09 -0.37
N TRP A 39 18.94 -11.75 -1.48
CA TRP A 39 18.18 -13.00 -1.46
C TRP A 39 18.89 -14.05 -0.60
N GLY A 40 18.09 -14.73 0.21
CA GLY A 40 18.63 -15.67 1.17
C GLY A 40 18.87 -15.08 2.56
N GLU A 41 18.81 -13.77 2.67
CA GLU A 41 18.94 -13.08 3.95
C GLU A 41 17.58 -12.58 4.41
N ASN A 42 17.43 -12.48 5.73
CA ASN A 42 16.21 -11.93 6.30
C ASN A 42 16.37 -10.43 6.53
N SER A 43 15.28 -9.71 6.45
CA SER A 43 15.29 -8.27 6.63
C SER A 43 14.16 -7.85 7.55
N THR A 44 14.28 -6.65 8.09
CA THR A 44 13.26 -6.05 8.95
C THR A 44 12.92 -4.68 8.40
N GLY A 45 11.62 -4.41 8.30
CA GLY A 45 11.15 -3.12 7.86
C GLY A 45 10.24 -2.51 8.90
N TYR A 46 10.01 -1.21 8.76
CA TYR A 46 9.18 -0.43 9.66
C TYR A 46 8.24 0.41 8.84
N LEU A 47 6.97 0.48 9.26
CA LEU A 47 6.02 1.38 8.64
C LEU A 47 5.13 2.02 9.68
N THR A 48 4.64 3.21 9.34
CA THR A 48 3.78 3.98 10.22
C THR A 48 2.50 4.29 9.47
N VAL A 49 1.37 4.11 10.14
CA VAL A 49 0.07 4.32 9.53
C VAL A 49 -0.90 4.82 10.58
N VAL A 50 -1.93 5.55 10.17
CA VAL A 50 -2.98 5.98 11.09
C VAL A 50 -4.01 4.87 11.27
N PRO A 51 -4.78 4.89 12.37
CA PRO A 51 -5.85 3.91 12.55
C PRO A 51 -6.81 3.93 11.36
N GLY A 52 -7.13 2.76 10.85
CA GLY A 52 -7.99 2.63 9.68
C GLY A 52 -7.33 2.97 8.36
N GLY A 53 -6.09 3.45 8.39
CA GLY A 53 -5.39 3.83 7.18
C GLY A 53 -4.78 2.63 6.47
N SER A 54 -4.51 2.81 5.20
CA SER A 54 -3.90 1.79 4.35
C SER A 54 -2.55 2.26 3.83
N CYS A 55 -1.71 1.29 3.55
CA CYS A 55 -0.35 1.55 3.10
C CYS A 55 0.03 0.47 2.10
N GLN A 56 0.38 0.87 0.89
CA GLN A 56 0.81 -0.05 -0.13
C GLN A 56 2.32 0.04 -0.27
N PHE A 57 2.99 -1.10 -0.33
CA PHE A 57 4.45 -1.11 -0.36
C PHE A 57 4.98 -2.27 -1.20
N PRO A 58 6.12 -2.07 -1.86
CA PRO A 58 6.77 -3.12 -2.62
C PRO A 58 7.72 -3.92 -1.74
N ILE A 59 8.01 -5.15 -2.16
CA ILE A 59 9.10 -5.93 -1.59
C ILE A 59 10.40 -5.32 -2.11
N LYS A 60 11.25 -4.87 -1.19
CA LYS A 60 12.49 -4.19 -1.56
C LYS A 60 13.67 -5.13 -1.49
N LEU A 61 13.76 -5.99 -2.49
CA LEU A 61 14.90 -6.88 -2.70
C LEU A 61 15.37 -6.72 -4.14
N PRO A 62 16.66 -6.92 -4.41
CA PRO A 62 17.19 -6.70 -5.75
C PRO A 62 16.67 -7.73 -6.74
N GLY A 63 16.52 -7.33 -7.99
CA GLY A 63 16.16 -8.25 -9.06
C GLY A 63 14.69 -8.56 -9.13
N THR A 64 14.36 -9.81 -9.31
CA THR A 64 13.00 -10.26 -9.59
C THR A 64 12.45 -11.13 -8.48
N VAL A 65 11.22 -10.84 -8.06
CA VAL A 65 10.48 -11.69 -7.13
C VAL A 65 9.69 -12.70 -7.95
N SER A 66 9.96 -13.98 -7.75
CA SER A 66 9.24 -15.03 -8.48
C SER A 66 7.96 -15.45 -7.73
N SER A 67 7.99 -15.42 -6.41
CA SER A 67 6.81 -15.74 -5.61
C SER A 67 6.92 -15.13 -4.24
N SER A 68 5.79 -14.96 -3.58
CA SER A 68 5.78 -14.50 -2.20
C SER A 68 4.47 -14.90 -1.55
N ASP A 69 4.49 -14.98 -0.23
CA ASP A 69 3.32 -15.30 0.57
C ASP A 69 3.42 -14.66 1.94
N ILE A 70 2.27 -14.50 2.57
CA ILE A 70 2.21 -14.00 3.94
C ILE A 70 2.57 -15.16 4.86
N SER A 71 3.67 -15.04 5.58
CA SER A 71 4.11 -16.07 6.51
C SER A 71 3.65 -15.82 7.94
N GLN A 72 3.33 -14.56 8.26
CA GLN A 72 2.76 -14.22 9.55
C GLN A 72 1.75 -13.09 9.35
N LYS A 73 0.51 -13.33 9.71
CA LYS A 73 -0.55 -12.34 9.57
C LYS A 73 -0.45 -11.28 10.65
N PRO A 74 -0.83 -10.03 10.35
CA PRO A 74 -0.86 -8.99 11.37
C PRO A 74 -1.99 -9.27 12.38
N GLY A 75 -1.78 -8.87 13.62
CA GLY A 75 -2.76 -9.06 14.68
C GLY A 75 -3.78 -7.94 14.77
N HIS A 76 -3.43 -6.75 14.28
CA HIS A 76 -4.26 -5.55 14.43
C HIS A 76 -4.52 -4.85 13.11
N GLY A 77 -4.60 -5.63 12.04
CA GLY A 77 -4.86 -5.10 10.72
C GLY A 77 -5.04 -6.22 9.72
N LYS A 78 -5.07 -5.84 8.46
CA LYS A 78 -5.21 -6.79 7.36
C LYS A 78 -4.08 -6.58 6.38
N LEU A 79 -3.55 -7.67 5.88
CA LEU A 79 -2.50 -7.64 4.87
C LEU A 79 -3.05 -8.29 3.61
N LYS A 80 -2.96 -7.57 2.51
CA LYS A 80 -3.46 -8.03 1.22
C LYS A 80 -2.31 -8.12 0.23
N LYS A 81 -2.21 -9.24 -0.46
CA LYS A 81 -1.25 -9.42 -1.53
C LYS A 81 -1.85 -8.83 -2.81
N VAL A 82 -1.24 -7.76 -3.31
CA VAL A 82 -1.67 -7.12 -4.54
C VAL A 82 -1.12 -7.89 -5.75
N ASN A 83 0.16 -8.23 -5.68
CA ASN A 83 0.82 -9.11 -6.62
C ASN A 83 2.06 -9.69 -5.94
N ALA A 84 2.87 -10.44 -6.66
CA ALA A 84 4.00 -11.16 -6.05
C ALA A 84 5.01 -10.23 -5.38
N SER A 85 5.06 -8.96 -5.79
CA SER A 85 6.05 -8.01 -5.28
C SER A 85 5.44 -6.83 -4.54
N THR A 86 4.12 -6.78 -4.36
CA THR A 86 3.46 -5.64 -3.74
C THR A 86 2.38 -6.10 -2.78
N TYR A 87 2.36 -5.50 -1.61
CA TYR A 87 1.39 -5.78 -0.57
C TYR A 87 0.76 -4.51 -0.05
N GLN A 88 -0.42 -4.63 0.53
CA GLN A 88 -1.13 -3.51 1.14
C GLN A 88 -1.53 -3.90 2.55
N TYR A 89 -1.14 -3.06 3.51
CA TYR A 89 -1.52 -3.21 4.91
C TYR A 89 -2.61 -2.18 5.23
N THR A 90 -3.64 -2.61 5.94
CA THR A 90 -4.70 -1.73 6.43
C THR A 90 -4.81 -1.91 7.92
N ALA A 91 -4.61 -0.83 8.67
CA ALA A 91 -4.67 -0.88 10.12
C ALA A 91 -6.12 -0.97 10.57
N LYS A 92 -6.33 -1.67 11.70
CA LYS A 92 -7.65 -1.73 12.31
C LYS A 92 -8.08 -0.34 12.76
N ALA A 93 -9.33 0.01 12.51
CA ALA A 93 -9.87 1.29 12.93
C ALA A 93 -9.87 1.36 14.46
N ARG A 94 -9.56 2.54 14.98
CA ARG A 94 -9.59 2.82 16.42
C ARG A 94 -8.53 2.09 17.25
N TYR A 95 -7.57 1.45 16.60
CA TYR A 95 -6.46 0.84 17.31
C TYR A 95 -5.22 1.70 17.14
N LYS A 96 -4.55 1.99 18.23
CA LYS A 96 -3.25 2.65 18.23
C LYS A 96 -2.27 1.76 18.99
N GLY A 97 -1.08 1.62 18.44
CA GLY A 97 -0.07 0.79 19.07
C GLY A 97 0.79 0.11 18.03
N SER A 98 1.25 -1.08 18.36
CA SER A 98 2.17 -1.84 17.52
C SER A 98 1.46 -2.99 16.85
N ASP A 99 1.94 -3.36 15.67
CA ASP A 99 1.54 -4.56 14.97
C ASP A 99 2.77 -5.12 14.26
N ALA A 100 2.67 -6.31 13.77
CA ALA A 100 3.76 -6.94 13.05
C ALA A 100 3.22 -7.98 12.10
N PHE A 101 3.92 -8.16 10.99
CA PHE A 101 3.61 -9.24 10.05
C PHE A 101 4.89 -9.64 9.33
N ALA A 102 4.85 -10.73 8.61
CA ALA A 102 5.99 -11.21 7.87
C ALA A 102 5.58 -11.74 6.50
N ILE A 103 6.45 -11.54 5.53
CA ILE A 103 6.28 -11.99 4.17
C ILE A 103 7.49 -12.84 3.83
N THR A 104 7.24 -14.01 3.25
CA THR A 104 8.30 -14.85 2.72
C THR A 104 8.29 -14.70 1.21
N ALA A 105 9.43 -14.36 0.65
CA ALA A 105 9.57 -14.12 -0.78
C ALA A 105 10.72 -14.93 -1.35
N THR A 106 10.53 -15.41 -2.57
CA THR A 106 11.56 -16.13 -3.31
C THR A 106 11.83 -15.38 -4.60
N GLY A 107 13.10 -15.24 -4.92
CA GLY A 107 13.48 -14.54 -6.13
C GLY A 107 14.96 -14.61 -6.38
N LYS A 108 15.42 -13.77 -7.29
CA LYS A 108 16.84 -13.70 -7.60
C LYS A 108 17.24 -12.32 -8.05
N GLY A 109 18.45 -11.96 -7.69
CA GLY A 109 19.09 -10.73 -8.08
C GLY A 109 20.43 -10.97 -8.73
N PRO A 110 21.20 -9.90 -8.93
CA PRO A 110 22.49 -10.04 -9.62
C PRO A 110 23.55 -10.80 -8.81
N LYS A 111 23.40 -10.88 -7.49
CA LYS A 111 24.41 -11.50 -6.65
C LYS A 111 23.95 -12.81 -6.03
N ALA A 112 22.66 -12.96 -5.79
CA ALA A 112 22.14 -14.09 -5.03
C ALA A 112 20.74 -14.45 -5.47
N SER A 113 20.34 -15.67 -5.15
CA SER A 113 18.97 -16.12 -5.33
C SER A 113 18.59 -16.94 -4.11
N GLY A 114 17.30 -17.03 -3.83
CA GLY A 114 16.83 -17.81 -2.70
C GLY A 114 15.56 -17.25 -2.11
N THR A 115 15.33 -17.62 -0.85
CA THR A 115 14.13 -17.25 -0.11
C THR A 115 14.52 -16.36 1.06
N SER A 116 13.77 -15.27 1.23
CA SER A 116 13.99 -14.32 2.30
C SER A 116 12.71 -14.11 3.08
N VAL A 117 12.84 -13.82 4.37
CA VAL A 117 11.72 -13.42 5.22
C VAL A 117 11.87 -11.95 5.53
N ILE A 118 10.82 -11.20 5.26
CA ILE A 118 10.77 -9.77 5.56
C ILE A 118 9.78 -9.59 6.71
N THR A 119 10.29 -9.19 7.86
CA THR A 119 9.46 -8.92 9.03
C THR A 119 9.17 -7.44 9.09
N MET A 120 7.90 -7.08 9.14
CA MET A 120 7.49 -5.68 9.18
C MET A 120 6.98 -5.34 10.56
N GLN A 121 7.53 -4.27 11.12
CA GLN A 121 7.08 -3.70 12.38
C GLN A 121 6.21 -2.50 12.04
N VAL A 122 5.01 -2.47 12.56
CA VAL A 122 4.03 -1.43 12.26
C VAL A 122 3.78 -0.59 13.48
N THR A 123 3.78 0.72 13.29
CA THR A 123 3.36 1.68 14.32
C THR A 123 2.06 2.32 13.85
N ILE A 124 1.02 2.19 14.64
CA ILE A 124 -0.30 2.75 14.34
C ILE A 124 -0.54 3.91 15.31
N LYS A 125 -0.57 5.13 14.80
CA LYS A 125 -0.69 6.30 15.65
C LYS A 125 -1.42 7.47 15.00
#